data_75de1006bdc62a2cb6cf011647ff117a
#
_entry.id   75de1006bdc62a2cb6cf011647ff117a
#
_cell.length_a   1.000
_cell.length_b   1.000
_cell.length_c   1.000
_cell.angle_alpha   90.00
_cell.angle_beta   90.00
_cell.angle_gamma   90.00
#
_symmetry.space_group_name_H-M   'P 1'
#
loop_
_entity.id
_entity.type
_entity.pdbx_description
1 polymer ?
#
loop_
_entity_poly.entity_id
_entity_poly.type
_entity_poly.pdbx_seq_one_letter_code
_entity_poly.pdbx_strand_id
1 'polypeptide(L)'
;MKKLSAVALGTLVALGSFGANAAIEEGQLTIWINGDKGYNGLAEVGKKFEEDTGIKVTVAHPDGLQDKFPQTAATGDGPDIVFWAHDRFGGYAEAGLLAEIKPSKAIQEGIVDFAWDAVRYDGKLIGYPVAVESLSLIYNKDLVPNPPKSWEEVAALDAKLKKDGKSAIMWNLKEPYFTWPLMAADG
;
A
#
# COMPACT_ATOMS: atom_id res chain seq x y z
N MET A 1 26.44 53.58 -52.08
CA MET A 1 26.95 52.51 -51.20
C MET A 1 25.88 52.27 -50.11
N LYS A 2 25.00 51.28 -50.33
CA LYS A 2 23.89 50.94 -49.40
C LYS A 2 24.29 49.72 -48.56
N LYS A 3 24.32 49.89 -47.23
CA LYS A 3 24.56 48.79 -46.28
C LYS A 3 23.25 48.09 -46.08
N LEU A 4 23.20 46.78 -46.39
CA LEU A 4 22.14 45.91 -46.03
C LEU A 4 22.44 45.39 -44.60
N SER A 5 21.56 45.68 -43.66
CA SER A 5 21.55 45.03 -42.34
C SER A 5 20.73 43.78 -42.41
N ALA A 6 21.34 42.64 -42.20
CA ALA A 6 20.65 41.35 -42.05
C ALA A 6 20.07 41.27 -40.63
N VAL A 7 18.76 41.18 -40.51
CA VAL A 7 18.06 40.87 -39.26
C VAL A 7 17.96 39.34 -39.17
N ALA A 8 18.71 38.78 -38.25
CA ALA A 8 18.58 37.35 -37.92
C ALA A 8 17.36 37.16 -37.02
N LEU A 9 16.32 36.54 -37.58
CA LEU A 9 15.12 36.14 -36.84
C LEU A 9 15.44 34.83 -36.10
N GLY A 10 15.79 34.94 -34.81
CA GLY A 10 16.00 33.79 -33.94
C GLY A 10 14.66 33.19 -33.58
N THR A 11 14.36 32.00 -34.13
CA THR A 11 13.21 31.18 -33.72
C THR A 11 13.52 30.55 -32.36
N LEU A 12 12.91 31.09 -31.31
CA LEU A 12 12.93 30.50 -29.98
C LEU A 12 11.99 29.29 -30.01
N VAL A 13 12.53 28.08 -30.17
CA VAL A 13 11.80 26.84 -29.92
C VAL A 13 11.66 26.71 -28.43
N ALA A 14 10.51 27.08 -27.89
CA ALA A 14 10.12 26.74 -26.54
C ALA A 14 9.88 25.22 -26.51
N LEU A 15 10.87 24.48 -26.01
CA LEU A 15 10.68 23.11 -25.56
C LEU A 15 9.76 23.15 -24.33
N GLY A 16 8.48 23.10 -24.59
CA GLY A 16 7.48 22.84 -23.56
C GLY A 16 7.74 21.45 -22.99
N SER A 17 8.30 21.41 -21.80
CA SER A 17 8.26 20.23 -20.95
C SER A 17 6.78 19.93 -20.71
N PHE A 18 6.22 18.97 -21.44
CA PHE A 18 4.97 18.33 -21.03
C PHE A 18 5.31 17.52 -19.77
N GLY A 19 5.34 18.17 -18.63
CA GLY A 19 5.06 17.52 -17.37
C GLY A 19 3.63 17.00 -17.49
N ALA A 20 3.45 15.69 -17.49
CA ALA A 20 2.15 15.09 -17.30
C ALA A 20 1.73 15.42 -15.85
N ASN A 21 1.16 16.59 -15.65
CA ASN A 21 0.38 16.87 -14.46
C ASN A 21 -0.84 15.96 -14.57
N ALA A 22 -0.90 14.93 -13.75
CA ALA A 22 -2.15 14.23 -13.47
C ALA A 22 -3.01 15.20 -12.66
N ALA A 23 -3.58 16.21 -13.34
CA ALA A 23 -4.57 17.07 -12.73
C ALA A 23 -5.75 16.19 -12.28
N ILE A 24 -6.30 16.47 -11.11
CA ILE A 24 -7.58 15.89 -10.70
C ILE A 24 -8.59 16.17 -11.81
N GLU A 25 -8.98 15.12 -12.53
CA GLU A 25 -9.96 15.24 -13.62
C GLU A 25 -11.35 14.91 -13.07
N GLU A 26 -12.25 15.86 -13.14
CA GLU A 26 -13.64 15.65 -12.72
C GLU A 26 -14.27 14.49 -13.51
N GLY A 27 -14.92 13.56 -12.80
CA GLY A 27 -15.52 12.36 -13.41
C GLY A 27 -14.56 11.18 -13.59
N GLN A 28 -13.36 11.24 -13.05
CA GLN A 28 -12.40 10.12 -13.03
C GLN A 28 -11.88 9.87 -11.59
N LEU A 29 -11.57 8.62 -11.31
CA LEU A 29 -10.89 8.19 -10.08
C LEU A 29 -9.66 7.36 -10.41
N THR A 30 -8.54 7.71 -9.83
CA THR A 30 -7.30 6.93 -9.86
C THR A 30 -7.06 6.29 -8.51
N ILE A 31 -6.89 4.97 -8.51
CA ILE A 31 -6.68 4.16 -7.30
C ILE A 31 -5.33 3.46 -7.40
N TRP A 32 -4.51 3.58 -6.37
CA TRP A 32 -3.25 2.82 -6.26
C TRP A 32 -3.34 1.74 -5.19
N ILE A 33 -2.91 0.54 -5.54
CA ILE A 33 -2.84 -0.63 -4.65
C ILE A 33 -1.62 -1.47 -4.99
N ASN A 34 -1.09 -2.26 -4.05
CA ASN A 34 -0.08 -3.27 -4.36
C ASN A 34 -0.64 -4.32 -5.32
N GLY A 35 0.18 -4.74 -6.28
CA GLY A 35 -0.21 -5.70 -7.31
C GLY A 35 -0.55 -7.10 -6.76
N ASP A 36 -0.01 -7.48 -5.60
CA ASP A 36 -0.27 -8.74 -4.90
C ASP A 36 -1.43 -8.70 -3.88
N LYS A 37 -2.08 -7.53 -3.72
CA LYS A 37 -3.12 -7.29 -2.70
C LYS A 37 -4.54 -7.16 -3.28
N GLY A 38 -4.91 -8.05 -4.19
CA GLY A 38 -6.25 -8.06 -4.76
C GLY A 38 -6.47 -7.05 -5.90
N TYR A 39 -5.40 -6.59 -6.54
CA TYR A 39 -5.41 -5.64 -7.65
C TYR A 39 -6.47 -5.95 -8.71
N ASN A 40 -6.52 -7.21 -9.20
CA ASN A 40 -7.49 -7.62 -10.23
C ASN A 40 -8.93 -7.52 -9.73
N GLY A 41 -9.20 -7.94 -8.48
CA GLY A 41 -10.54 -7.83 -7.88
C GLY A 41 -10.99 -6.39 -7.71
N LEU A 42 -10.07 -5.50 -7.30
CA LEU A 42 -10.38 -4.08 -7.18
C LEU A 42 -10.65 -3.44 -8.54
N ALA A 43 -9.93 -3.86 -9.59
CA ALA A 43 -10.19 -3.40 -10.96
C ALA A 43 -11.59 -3.81 -11.46
N GLU A 44 -12.07 -5.01 -11.12
CA GLU A 44 -13.44 -5.43 -11.44
C GLU A 44 -14.50 -4.63 -10.65
N VAL A 45 -14.25 -4.33 -9.38
CA VAL A 45 -15.10 -3.43 -8.59
C VAL A 45 -15.12 -2.02 -9.20
N GLY A 46 -13.98 -1.54 -9.66
CA GLY A 46 -13.86 -0.25 -10.36
C GLY A 46 -14.71 -0.18 -11.61
N LYS A 47 -14.70 -1.22 -12.45
CA LYS A 47 -15.56 -1.31 -13.65
C LYS A 47 -17.04 -1.25 -13.29
N LYS A 48 -17.44 -2.02 -12.27
CA LYS A 48 -18.83 -1.99 -11.81
C LYS A 48 -19.22 -0.62 -11.30
N PHE A 49 -18.37 0.07 -10.57
CA PHE A 49 -18.61 1.43 -10.10
C PHE A 49 -18.77 2.41 -11.27
N GLU A 50 -17.95 2.26 -12.32
CA GLU A 50 -18.04 3.05 -13.55
C GLU A 50 -19.37 2.80 -14.27
N GLU A 51 -19.82 1.53 -14.38
CA GLU A 51 -21.13 1.17 -14.96
C GLU A 51 -22.30 1.79 -14.18
N ASP A 52 -22.22 1.77 -12.84
CA ASP A 52 -23.29 2.25 -11.96
C ASP A 52 -23.36 3.79 -11.87
N THR A 53 -22.24 4.49 -12.06
CA THR A 53 -22.11 5.94 -11.78
C THR A 53 -21.72 6.79 -12.98
N GLY A 54 -21.14 6.20 -14.01
CA GLY A 54 -20.51 6.91 -15.13
C GLY A 54 -19.13 7.53 -14.80
N ILE A 55 -18.62 7.34 -13.58
CA ILE A 55 -17.31 7.83 -13.15
C ILE A 55 -16.25 6.80 -13.56
N LYS A 56 -15.33 7.18 -14.42
CA LYS A 56 -14.24 6.32 -14.87
C LYS A 56 -13.30 5.96 -13.71
N VAL A 57 -12.93 4.69 -13.59
CA VAL A 57 -12.03 4.19 -12.54
C VAL A 57 -10.78 3.57 -13.15
N THR A 58 -9.62 4.09 -12.77
CA THR A 58 -8.31 3.53 -13.12
C THR A 58 -7.65 2.95 -11.88
N VAL A 59 -7.40 1.65 -11.87
CA VAL A 59 -6.65 0.98 -10.79
C VAL A 59 -5.24 0.69 -11.29
N ALA A 60 -4.23 1.12 -10.55
CA ALA A 60 -2.82 0.93 -10.87
C ALA A 60 -2.03 0.37 -9.67
N HIS A 61 -0.89 -0.27 -9.97
CA HIS A 61 0.01 -0.83 -8.96
C HIS A 61 1.46 -0.41 -9.23
N PRO A 62 1.80 0.87 -9.02
CA PRO A 62 3.16 1.34 -9.27
C PRO A 62 4.16 0.68 -8.33
N ASP A 63 5.31 0.28 -8.87
CA ASP A 63 6.41 -0.23 -8.06
C ASP A 63 6.88 0.82 -7.05
N GLY A 64 7.12 0.41 -5.80
CA GLY A 64 7.52 1.33 -4.72
C GLY A 64 6.42 2.32 -4.34
N LEU A 65 5.15 1.91 -4.39
CA LEU A 65 3.98 2.72 -4.11
C LEU A 65 4.13 3.53 -2.81
N GLN A 66 4.58 2.90 -1.73
CA GLN A 66 4.74 3.53 -0.41
C GLN A 66 5.67 4.74 -0.39
N ASP A 67 6.65 4.78 -1.30
CA ASP A 67 7.63 5.88 -1.42
C ASP A 67 7.21 6.89 -2.51
N LYS A 68 6.50 6.43 -3.54
CA LYS A 68 5.99 7.28 -4.62
C LYS A 68 4.79 8.11 -4.19
N PHE A 69 3.87 7.51 -3.41
CA PHE A 69 2.64 8.18 -3.00
C PHE A 69 2.89 9.53 -2.34
N PRO A 70 3.71 9.67 -1.29
CA PRO A 70 3.90 10.97 -0.65
C PRO A 70 4.52 12.01 -1.57
N GLN A 71 5.36 11.60 -2.51
CA GLN A 71 6.00 12.52 -3.46
C GLN A 71 5.00 13.06 -4.49
N THR A 72 4.17 12.19 -5.06
CA THR A 72 3.18 12.57 -6.07
C THR A 72 1.96 13.24 -5.46
N ALA A 73 1.49 12.81 -4.30
CA ALA A 73 0.38 13.43 -3.59
C ALA A 73 0.72 14.88 -3.17
N ALA A 74 1.96 15.15 -2.75
CA ALA A 74 2.41 16.50 -2.38
C ALA A 74 2.41 17.49 -3.57
N THR A 75 2.50 17.02 -4.81
CA THR A 75 2.47 17.85 -6.03
C THR A 75 1.08 17.87 -6.68
N GLY A 76 0.12 17.12 -6.17
CA GLY A 76 -1.21 16.98 -6.77
C GLY A 76 -1.29 15.96 -7.91
N ASP A 77 -0.20 15.21 -8.16
CA ASP A 77 -0.12 14.18 -9.22
C ASP A 77 -0.38 12.76 -8.67
N GLY A 78 -0.79 12.65 -7.41
CA GLY A 78 -1.06 11.38 -6.74
C GLY A 78 -2.42 10.78 -7.12
N PRO A 79 -2.71 9.55 -6.65
CA PRO A 79 -4.01 8.94 -6.82
C PRO A 79 -5.06 9.60 -5.92
N ASP A 80 -6.34 9.49 -6.29
CA ASP A 80 -7.46 9.92 -5.43
C ASP A 80 -7.63 8.98 -4.23
N ILE A 81 -7.31 7.70 -4.40
CA ILE A 81 -7.39 6.69 -3.36
C ILE A 81 -6.11 5.85 -3.36
N VAL A 82 -5.54 5.63 -2.17
CA VAL A 82 -4.39 4.76 -1.98
C VAL A 82 -4.71 3.64 -1.00
N PHE A 83 -4.36 2.40 -1.38
CA PHE A 83 -4.41 1.23 -0.51
C PHE A 83 -3.00 0.87 -0.06
N TRP A 84 -2.79 0.83 1.24
CA TRP A 84 -1.53 0.41 1.85
C TRP A 84 -1.74 -0.09 3.28
N ALA A 85 -0.70 -0.68 3.87
CA ALA A 85 -0.70 -1.01 5.28
C ALA A 85 -0.75 0.26 6.15
N HIS A 86 -1.49 0.21 7.25
CA HIS A 86 -1.79 1.36 8.11
C HIS A 86 -0.57 2.01 8.76
N ASP A 87 0.54 1.29 8.91
CA ASP A 87 1.79 1.75 9.52
C ASP A 87 2.39 2.99 8.84
N ARG A 88 2.07 3.23 7.56
CA ARG A 88 2.50 4.42 6.81
C ARG A 88 1.53 5.59 6.91
N PHE A 89 0.29 5.34 7.27
CA PHE A 89 -0.76 6.37 7.21
C PHE A 89 -0.58 7.51 8.20
N GLY A 90 -0.01 7.26 9.39
CA GLY A 90 0.32 8.32 10.33
C GLY A 90 1.23 9.39 9.72
N GLY A 91 2.32 8.99 9.06
CA GLY A 91 3.23 9.91 8.38
C GLY A 91 2.58 10.65 7.19
N TYR A 92 1.70 9.97 6.45
CA TYR A 92 0.97 10.62 5.36
C TYR A 92 -0.04 11.65 5.88
N ALA A 93 -0.71 11.36 7.01
CA ALA A 93 -1.63 12.28 7.66
C ALA A 93 -0.91 13.50 8.25
N GLU A 94 0.26 13.29 8.90
CA GLU A 94 1.11 14.37 9.42
C GLU A 94 1.58 15.32 8.30
N ALA A 95 1.88 14.75 7.14
CA ALA A 95 2.23 15.53 5.95
C ALA A 95 1.03 16.19 5.24
N GLY A 96 -0.20 15.99 5.75
CA GLY A 96 -1.42 16.58 5.17
C GLY A 96 -1.87 15.93 3.85
N LEU A 97 -1.42 14.70 3.57
CA LEU A 97 -1.68 14.00 2.29
C LEU A 97 -2.96 13.16 2.33
N LEU A 98 -3.58 12.98 3.50
CA LEU A 98 -4.80 12.20 3.67
C LEU A 98 -5.93 13.09 4.16
N ALA A 99 -7.11 12.93 3.56
CA ALA A 99 -8.32 13.59 4.00
C ALA A 99 -8.95 12.88 5.21
N GLU A 100 -9.56 13.64 6.11
CA GLU A 100 -10.46 13.08 7.13
C GLU A 100 -11.67 12.44 6.44
N ILE A 101 -12.00 11.22 6.86
CA ILE A 101 -13.21 10.53 6.41
C ILE A 101 -14.29 10.53 7.51
N LYS A 102 -15.56 10.46 7.09
CA LYS A 102 -16.72 10.41 7.98
C LYS A 102 -17.64 9.26 7.58
N PRO A 103 -17.25 8.00 7.85
CA PRO A 103 -18.06 6.85 7.49
C PRO A 103 -19.39 6.87 8.25
N SER A 104 -20.45 6.37 7.58
CA SER A 104 -21.75 6.22 8.23
C SER A 104 -21.67 5.23 9.40
N LYS A 105 -22.59 5.33 10.35
CA LYS A 105 -22.68 4.41 11.49
C LYS A 105 -22.78 2.95 11.02
N ALA A 106 -23.57 2.68 10.00
CA ALA A 106 -23.72 1.33 9.44
C ALA A 106 -22.41 0.75 8.90
N ILE A 107 -21.55 1.57 8.27
CA ILE A 107 -20.22 1.15 7.82
C ILE A 107 -19.32 0.89 9.05
N GLN A 108 -19.35 1.75 10.04
CA GLN A 108 -18.53 1.58 11.24
C GLN A 108 -18.90 0.32 12.03
N GLU A 109 -20.19 0.02 12.18
CA GLU A 109 -20.68 -1.18 12.87
C GLU A 109 -20.40 -2.48 12.09
N GLY A 110 -20.14 -2.40 10.78
CA GLY A 110 -19.77 -3.55 9.94
C GLY A 110 -18.30 -3.97 10.03
N ILE A 111 -17.46 -3.21 10.72
CA ILE A 111 -16.02 -3.45 10.81
C ILE A 111 -15.62 -3.49 12.29
N VAL A 112 -14.72 -4.40 12.66
CA VAL A 112 -14.26 -4.58 14.04
C VAL A 112 -13.57 -3.31 14.58
N ASP A 113 -13.79 -2.98 15.83
CA ASP A 113 -13.38 -1.70 16.43
C ASP A 113 -11.87 -1.44 16.32
N PHE A 114 -11.03 -2.43 16.59
CA PHE A 114 -9.58 -2.26 16.53
C PHE A 114 -9.06 -1.89 15.13
N ALA A 115 -9.79 -2.25 14.06
CA ALA A 115 -9.41 -1.88 12.71
C ALA A 115 -9.63 -0.37 12.47
N TRP A 116 -10.65 0.21 13.09
CA TRP A 116 -10.85 1.67 13.07
C TRP A 116 -9.79 2.42 13.87
N ASP A 117 -9.31 1.83 14.97
CA ASP A 117 -8.22 2.43 15.76
C ASP A 117 -6.92 2.49 14.93
N ALA A 118 -6.66 1.48 14.10
CA ALA A 118 -5.49 1.43 13.23
C ALA A 118 -5.45 2.55 12.16
N VAL A 119 -6.60 3.11 11.81
CA VAL A 119 -6.73 4.21 10.83
C VAL A 119 -7.12 5.54 11.47
N ARG A 120 -6.85 5.69 12.78
CA ARG A 120 -7.09 6.93 13.52
C ARG A 120 -5.78 7.69 13.74
N TYR A 121 -5.77 8.96 13.37
CA TYR A 121 -4.66 9.86 13.59
C TYR A 121 -5.18 11.17 14.17
N ASP A 122 -4.61 11.63 15.28
CA ASP A 122 -5.02 12.84 15.99
C ASP A 122 -6.56 12.95 16.20
N GLY A 123 -7.18 11.83 16.63
CA GLY A 123 -8.62 11.72 16.86
C GLY A 123 -9.50 11.62 15.61
N LYS A 124 -8.93 11.77 14.41
CA LYS A 124 -9.64 11.73 13.12
C LYS A 124 -9.47 10.38 12.44
N LEU A 125 -10.49 9.93 11.74
CA LEU A 125 -10.38 8.78 10.82
C LEU A 125 -9.80 9.27 9.49
N ILE A 126 -8.76 8.61 9.03
CA ILE A 126 -7.99 8.96 7.82
C ILE A 126 -8.01 7.86 6.75
N GLY A 127 -8.76 6.80 6.96
CA GLY A 127 -8.87 5.70 6.01
C GLY A 127 -9.98 4.71 6.38
N TYR A 128 -10.42 3.93 5.39
CA TYR A 128 -11.34 2.82 5.57
C TYR A 128 -10.55 1.52 5.73
N PRO A 129 -10.70 0.76 6.84
CA PRO A 129 -10.13 -0.57 6.95
C PRO A 129 -10.80 -1.52 5.95
N VAL A 130 -10.02 -2.23 5.14
CA VAL A 130 -10.54 -3.18 4.12
C VAL A 130 -10.17 -4.63 4.41
N ALA A 131 -9.08 -4.85 5.15
CA ALA A 131 -8.62 -6.17 5.58
C ALA A 131 -7.80 -6.05 6.86
N VAL A 132 -7.77 -7.16 7.60
CA VAL A 132 -6.87 -7.34 8.75
C VAL A 132 -5.93 -8.48 8.42
N GLU A 133 -4.64 -8.24 8.50
CA GLU A 133 -3.59 -9.24 8.31
C GLU A 133 -2.85 -9.47 9.62
N SER A 134 -2.44 -10.70 9.86
CA SER A 134 -1.61 -11.07 11.01
C SER A 134 -0.58 -12.09 10.60
N LEU A 135 0.63 -11.94 11.12
CA LEU A 135 1.62 -12.99 11.06
C LEU A 135 1.20 -14.12 12.00
N SER A 136 1.29 -15.35 11.51
CA SER A 136 0.95 -16.54 12.25
C SER A 136 1.95 -17.64 11.97
N LEU A 137 2.24 -18.45 12.98
CA LEU A 137 3.00 -19.68 12.80
C LEU A 137 2.07 -20.78 12.27
N ILE A 138 2.26 -21.15 11.00
CA ILE A 138 1.53 -22.24 10.36
C ILE A 138 2.36 -23.51 10.47
N TYR A 139 1.78 -24.59 10.93
CA TYR A 139 2.48 -25.87 11.09
C TYR A 139 1.75 -27.03 10.40
N ASN A 140 2.52 -27.98 9.89
CA ASN A 140 2.00 -29.22 9.33
C ASN A 140 1.71 -30.20 10.46
N LYS A 141 0.44 -30.54 10.69
CA LYS A 141 0.01 -31.43 11.78
C LYS A 141 0.52 -32.87 11.65
N ASP A 142 0.77 -33.33 10.43
CA ASP A 142 1.28 -34.69 10.18
C ASP A 142 2.76 -34.80 10.56
N LEU A 143 3.53 -33.73 10.38
CA LEU A 143 4.95 -33.68 10.73
C LEU A 143 5.17 -33.24 12.19
N VAL A 144 4.31 -32.37 12.68
CA VAL A 144 4.43 -31.74 14.00
C VAL A 144 3.06 -31.80 14.70
N PRO A 145 2.63 -32.96 15.18
CA PRO A 145 1.33 -33.11 15.84
C PRO A 145 1.23 -32.28 17.13
N ASN A 146 2.36 -32.02 17.78
CA ASN A 146 2.47 -31.17 18.95
C ASN A 146 3.47 -30.04 18.63
N PRO A 147 3.01 -28.82 18.34
CA PRO A 147 3.90 -27.71 18.04
C PRO A 147 4.76 -27.33 19.24
N PRO A 148 6.05 -27.01 19.01
CA PRO A 148 6.97 -26.61 20.06
C PRO A 148 6.51 -25.32 20.75
N LYS A 149 6.80 -25.19 22.04
CA LYS A 149 6.44 -24.05 22.88
C LYS A 149 7.65 -23.19 23.28
N SER A 150 8.85 -23.64 22.98
CA SER A 150 10.09 -22.91 23.24
C SER A 150 11.09 -23.07 22.10
N TRP A 151 12.10 -22.24 22.06
CA TRP A 151 13.17 -22.32 21.07
C TRP A 151 14.04 -23.57 21.23
N GLU A 152 14.20 -24.07 22.44
CA GLU A 152 14.89 -25.32 22.74
C GLU A 152 14.12 -26.50 22.12
N GLU A 153 12.80 -26.51 22.22
CA GLU A 153 11.95 -27.52 21.59
C GLU A 153 11.99 -27.42 20.06
N VAL A 154 12.06 -26.21 19.50
CA VAL A 154 12.28 -26.00 18.06
C VAL A 154 13.61 -26.60 17.62
N ALA A 155 14.69 -26.35 18.37
CA ALA A 155 16.02 -26.89 18.05
C ALA A 155 16.05 -28.43 18.10
N ALA A 156 15.40 -29.01 19.11
CA ALA A 156 15.28 -30.47 19.25
C ALA A 156 14.45 -31.10 18.11
N LEU A 157 13.36 -30.43 17.70
CA LEU A 157 12.53 -30.84 16.59
C LEU A 157 13.30 -30.74 15.27
N ASP A 158 14.08 -29.66 15.06
CA ASP A 158 14.91 -29.47 13.87
C ASP A 158 15.97 -30.57 13.70
N ALA A 159 16.66 -30.91 14.79
CA ALA A 159 17.63 -32.01 14.78
C ALA A 159 17.01 -33.36 14.39
N LYS A 160 15.72 -33.57 14.71
CA LYS A 160 14.97 -34.76 14.33
C LYS A 160 14.56 -34.71 12.86
N LEU A 161 13.98 -33.59 12.39
CA LEU A 161 13.45 -33.46 11.05
C LEU A 161 14.54 -33.34 9.97
N LYS A 162 15.72 -32.84 10.33
CA LYS A 162 16.88 -32.77 9.42
C LYS A 162 17.33 -34.14 8.90
N LYS A 163 17.09 -35.21 9.63
CA LYS A 163 17.39 -36.58 9.17
C LYS A 163 16.61 -36.95 7.91
N ASP A 164 15.45 -36.35 7.73
CA ASP A 164 14.55 -36.54 6.59
C ASP A 164 14.61 -35.35 5.60
N GLY A 165 15.66 -34.52 5.68
CA GLY A 165 15.85 -33.36 4.83
C GLY A 165 14.83 -32.21 5.02
N LYS A 166 14.18 -32.19 6.20
CA LYS A 166 13.15 -31.18 6.56
C LYS A 166 13.68 -30.21 7.61
N SER A 167 13.08 -29.03 7.69
CA SER A 167 13.38 -28.02 8.70
C SER A 167 12.20 -27.86 9.66
N ALA A 168 12.49 -27.61 10.94
CA ALA A 168 11.45 -27.41 11.95
C ALA A 168 10.72 -26.08 11.77
N ILE A 169 11.40 -25.06 11.25
CA ILE A 169 10.84 -23.73 11.02
C ILE A 169 11.52 -23.08 9.84
N MET A 170 10.76 -22.30 9.07
CA MET A 170 11.25 -21.49 7.96
C MET A 170 10.45 -20.19 7.86
N TRP A 171 11.13 -19.08 7.60
CA TRP A 171 10.52 -17.81 7.22
C TRP A 171 11.53 -16.96 6.44
N ASN A 172 11.07 -15.88 5.83
CA ASN A 172 11.95 -14.96 5.11
C ASN A 172 12.68 -14.02 6.07
N LEU A 173 13.91 -14.36 6.44
CA LEU A 173 14.76 -13.55 7.32
C LEU A 173 15.21 -12.22 6.71
N LYS A 174 15.09 -12.04 5.40
CA LYS A 174 15.48 -10.79 4.72
C LYS A 174 14.42 -9.70 4.83
N GLU A 175 13.19 -10.10 5.19
CA GLU A 175 12.07 -9.18 5.37
C GLU A 175 11.85 -8.91 6.87
N PRO A 176 12.10 -7.70 7.34
CA PRO A 176 11.90 -7.33 8.75
C PRO A 176 10.47 -7.60 9.24
N TYR A 177 9.48 -7.48 8.37
CA TYR A 177 8.08 -7.77 8.66
C TYR A 177 7.89 -9.17 9.29
N PHE A 178 8.53 -10.21 8.74
CA PHE A 178 8.41 -11.56 9.26
C PHE A 178 9.25 -11.84 10.52
N THR A 179 10.26 -11.00 10.78
CA THR A 179 11.14 -11.14 11.95
C THR A 179 10.66 -10.29 13.12
N TRP A 180 9.92 -9.22 12.86
CA TRP A 180 9.45 -8.26 13.85
C TRP A 180 8.73 -8.89 15.05
N PRO A 181 7.79 -9.87 14.90
CA PRO A 181 7.11 -10.47 16.03
C PRO A 181 8.06 -11.13 17.02
N LEU A 182 9.20 -11.69 16.55
CA LEU A 182 10.21 -12.28 17.40
C LEU A 182 10.98 -11.24 18.20
N MET A 183 11.23 -10.08 17.59
CA MET A 183 11.95 -8.97 18.22
C MET A 183 11.07 -8.20 19.21
N ALA A 184 9.76 -8.14 18.95
CA ALA A 184 8.80 -7.42 19.77
C ALA A 184 8.12 -8.28 20.83
N ALA A 185 8.38 -9.60 20.86
CA ALA A 185 7.68 -10.54 21.75
C ALA A 185 7.98 -10.30 23.24
N ASP A 186 9.06 -9.62 23.55
CA ASP A 186 9.51 -9.35 24.93
C ASP A 186 9.46 -7.85 25.29
N GLY A 187 8.81 -7.04 24.45
CA GLY A 187 8.60 -5.59 24.68
C GLY A 187 9.52 -4.70 23.88
#